data_1dbeb7af68eee4298cb3298893c97a08
#
_entry.id   1dbeb7af68eee4298cb3298893c97a08
#
_cell.length_a   1.000
_cell.length_b   1.000
_cell.length_c   1.000
_cell.angle_alpha   90.00
_cell.angle_beta   90.00
_cell.angle_gamma   90.00
#
_symmetry.space_group_name_H-M   'P 1'
#
loop_
_entity.id
_entity.type
_entity.pdbx_description
1 polymer ?
#
loop_
_entity_poly.entity_id
_entity_poly.type
_entity_poly.pdbx_seq_one_letter_code
_entity_poly.pdbx_strand_id
1 'polypeptide(L)'
;MKRNAVIGFAITICLAACSHEEEFTIKDSEVPKDVMAAFKAKYPNAVVKEWEAQKSDGKFVFECEFKDGDKELEVHITPDGSSITEEK
;
A
#
# COMPACT_ATOMS: atom_id res chain seq x y z
N MET A 1 9.24 11.25 -8.46
CA MET A 1 9.07 11.03 -8.50
C MET A 1 8.75 10.90 -9.20
N LYS A 2 8.64 10.70 -9.26
CA LYS A 2 8.32 10.35 -9.55
C LYS A 2 7.72 9.96 -10.26
N ARG A 3 7.36 9.69 -10.49
CA ARG A 3 6.67 9.15 -10.83
C ARG A 3 5.82 9.47 -11.41
N ASN A 4 5.56 9.61 -11.31
CA ASN A 4 4.73 9.65 -11.69
C ASN A 4 4.16 9.56 -12.47
N ALA A 5 4.18 9.43 -12.57
CA ALA A 5 3.72 9.09 -13.10
C ALA A 5 3.31 8.71 -13.77
N VAL A 6 3.32 8.64 -13.81
CA VAL A 6 3.09 8.06 -14.29
C VAL A 6 2.54 7.63 -14.68
N ILE A 7 2.48 7.50 -14.55
CA ILE A 7 1.95 6.84 -14.68
C ILE A 7 1.19 6.75 -15.18
N GLY A 8 0.91 6.87 -15.41
CA GLY A 8 0.19 6.46 -15.61
C GLY A 8 -0.37 6.32 -16.38
N PHE A 9 -0.31 6.24 -16.79
CA PHE A 9 -0.62 5.76 -17.40
C PHE A 9 -0.97 5.15 -17.92
N ALA A 10 -0.97 5.16 -18.08
CA ALA A 10 -1.28 4.46 -18.50
C ALA A 10 -1.39 3.53 -18.68
N ILE A 11 -1.27 3.14 -18.54
CA ILE A 11 -1.30 2.12 -18.62
C ILE A 11 -2.15 1.50 -18.63
N THR A 12 -2.67 1.56 -18.63
CA THR A 12 -3.44 1.02 -18.51
C THR A 12 -3.93 0.32 -19.13
N ILE A 13 -3.94 0.18 -19.54
CA ILE A 13 -4.38 -0.37 -20.08
C ILE A 13 -4.38 -1.59 -20.27
N CYS A 14 -4.37 -1.95 -20.79
CA CYS A 14 -4.34 -3.09 -21.21
C CYS A 14 -4.14 -4.11 -20.34
N LEU A 15 -3.70 -3.87 -19.64
CA LEU A 15 -3.47 -4.71 -18.80
C LEU A 15 -4.53 -5.22 -18.20
N ALA A 16 -5.42 -4.50 -18.13
CA ALA A 16 -6.60 -4.87 -17.50
C ALA A 16 -7.14 -6.12 -18.01
N ALA A 17 -6.98 -6.38 -19.23
CA ALA A 17 -7.57 -7.55 -19.82
C ALA A 17 -7.03 -8.81 -19.22
N CYS A 18 -5.82 -8.76 -18.71
CA CYS A 18 -5.21 -9.95 -18.18
C CYS A 18 -5.07 -9.94 -16.72
N SER A 19 -5.30 -8.80 -16.12
CA SER A 19 -4.97 -8.61 -14.73
C SER A 19 -6.19 -8.78 -13.86
N HIS A 20 -6.01 -9.35 -12.71
CA HIS A 20 -7.03 -9.41 -11.69
C HIS A 20 -6.66 -8.51 -10.53
N GLU A 21 -5.84 -7.53 -10.79
CA GLU A 21 -5.38 -6.60 -9.75
C GLU A 21 -6.32 -5.43 -9.63
N GLU A 22 -6.61 -5.07 -8.40
CA GLU A 22 -7.43 -3.92 -8.08
C GLU A 22 -6.77 -3.15 -6.95
N GLU A 23 -6.86 -1.84 -7.01
CA GLU A 23 -6.29 -0.99 -5.97
C GLU A 23 -7.33 0.03 -5.56
N PHE A 24 -7.46 0.22 -4.26
CA PHE A 24 -8.42 1.16 -3.70
C PHE A 24 -7.74 2.00 -2.65
N THR A 25 -7.87 3.32 -2.74
CA THR A 25 -7.44 4.19 -1.65
C THR A 25 -8.45 4.04 -0.53
N ILE A 26 -7.97 3.83 0.68
CA ILE A 26 -8.86 3.65 1.83
C ILE A 26 -8.46 4.61 2.94
N LYS A 27 -9.38 4.81 3.86
CA LYS A 27 -9.15 5.67 5.01
C LYS A 27 -8.50 4.88 6.13
N ASP A 28 -7.86 5.60 7.05
CA ASP A 28 -7.28 4.96 8.22
C ASP A 28 -8.27 4.06 8.92
N SER A 29 -9.51 4.52 9.03
CA SER A 29 -10.53 3.75 9.75
C SER A 29 -10.92 2.47 9.03
N GLU A 30 -10.54 2.35 7.77
CA GLU A 30 -10.86 1.18 6.97
C GLU A 30 -9.72 0.15 6.95
N VAL A 31 -8.59 0.49 7.56
CA VAL A 31 -7.45 -0.41 7.62
C VAL A 31 -7.74 -1.48 8.68
N PRO A 32 -7.55 -2.76 8.36
CA PRO A 32 -7.78 -3.82 9.35
C PRO A 32 -6.95 -3.59 10.59
N LYS A 33 -7.52 -3.95 11.73
CA LYS A 33 -6.89 -3.75 13.01
C LYS A 33 -5.51 -4.36 13.11
N ASP A 34 -5.36 -5.57 12.61
CA ASP A 34 -4.07 -6.25 12.68
C ASP A 34 -3.02 -5.58 11.80
N VAL A 35 -3.45 -5.06 10.66
CA VAL A 35 -2.54 -4.34 9.76
C VAL A 35 -2.07 -3.06 10.42
N MET A 36 -3.00 -2.32 10.99
CA MET A 36 -2.66 -1.05 11.64
C MET A 36 -1.74 -1.29 12.84
N ALA A 37 -2.00 -2.34 13.62
CA ALA A 37 -1.19 -2.65 14.77
C ALA A 37 0.24 -3.00 14.36
N ALA A 38 0.38 -3.81 13.31
CA ALA A 38 1.70 -4.20 12.82
C ALA A 38 2.47 -2.99 12.31
N PHE A 39 1.76 -2.11 11.58
CA PHE A 39 2.38 -0.91 11.04
C PHE A 39 2.90 0.00 12.15
N LYS A 40 2.06 0.27 13.14
CA LYS A 40 2.43 1.18 14.23
C LYS A 40 3.53 0.61 15.10
N ALA A 41 3.56 -0.71 15.24
CA ALA A 41 4.61 -1.35 16.03
C ALA A 41 5.97 -1.17 15.36
N LYS A 42 6.01 -1.26 14.03
CA LYS A 42 7.27 -1.18 13.31
C LYS A 42 7.67 0.27 13.02
N TYR A 43 6.70 1.14 12.78
CA TYR A 43 6.98 2.53 12.41
C TYR A 43 6.20 3.48 13.31
N PRO A 44 6.58 3.57 14.60
CA PRO A 44 5.79 4.35 15.56
C PRO A 44 5.78 5.86 15.28
N ASN A 45 6.74 6.35 14.52
CA ASN A 45 6.84 7.79 14.23
C ASN A 45 6.44 8.14 12.82
N ALA A 46 5.82 7.21 12.11
CA ALA A 46 5.47 7.43 10.71
C ALA A 46 4.40 8.49 10.56
N VAL A 47 4.54 9.29 9.51
CA VAL A 47 3.51 10.24 9.10
C VAL A 47 2.92 9.69 7.82
N VAL A 48 1.71 9.17 7.89
CA VAL A 48 1.09 8.47 6.79
C VAL A 48 0.59 9.45 5.74
N LYS A 49 0.86 9.14 4.48
CA LYS A 49 0.34 9.90 3.36
C LYS A 49 -0.91 9.24 2.80
N GLU A 50 -0.87 7.92 2.66
CA GLU A 50 -1.96 7.24 1.98
C GLU A 50 -1.96 5.76 2.33
N TRP A 51 -3.15 5.20 2.48
CA TRP A 51 -3.36 3.77 2.59
C TRP A 51 -4.09 3.28 1.35
N GLU A 52 -3.70 2.12 0.86
CA GLU A 52 -4.39 1.46 -0.25
C GLU A 52 -4.63 0.01 0.08
N ALA A 53 -5.75 -0.51 -0.39
CA ALA A 53 -5.99 -1.94 -0.36
C ALA A 53 -5.77 -2.43 -1.78
N GLN A 54 -4.94 -3.44 -1.93
CA GLN A 54 -4.67 -4.06 -3.22
C GLN A 54 -5.18 -5.47 -3.22
N LYS A 55 -5.82 -5.84 -4.30
CA LYS A 55 -6.32 -7.20 -4.45
C LYS A 55 -5.72 -7.77 -5.72
N SER A 56 -5.09 -8.92 -5.60
CA SER A 56 -4.47 -9.58 -6.73
C SER A 56 -4.73 -11.07 -6.60
N ASP A 57 -5.38 -11.66 -7.62
CA ASP A 57 -5.70 -13.09 -7.62
C ASP A 57 -6.43 -13.52 -6.36
N GLY A 58 -7.36 -12.69 -5.91
CA GLY A 58 -8.16 -13.02 -4.74
C GLY A 58 -7.52 -12.77 -3.41
N LYS A 59 -6.30 -12.29 -3.41
CA LYS A 59 -5.57 -12.03 -2.17
C LYS A 59 -5.44 -10.54 -1.95
N PHE A 60 -5.60 -10.13 -0.69
CA PHE A 60 -5.44 -8.73 -0.33
C PHE A 60 -4.08 -8.45 0.25
N VAL A 61 -3.59 -7.24 -0.02
CA VAL A 61 -2.40 -6.70 0.59
C VAL A 61 -2.72 -5.23 0.87
N PHE A 62 -2.24 -4.72 1.98
CA PHE A 62 -2.46 -3.32 2.33
C PHE A 62 -1.15 -2.57 2.17
N GLU A 63 -1.23 -1.47 1.45
CA GLU A 63 -0.06 -0.67 1.14
C GLU A 63 -0.15 0.65 1.88
N CYS A 64 0.96 1.08 2.47
CA CYS A 64 1.02 2.36 3.14
C CYS A 64 2.19 3.16 2.61
N GLU A 65 1.90 4.38 2.16
CA GLU A 65 2.94 5.34 1.84
C GLU A 65 3.06 6.30 3.00
N PHE A 66 4.27 6.50 3.48
CA PHE A 66 4.47 7.29 4.68
C PHE A 66 5.86 7.89 4.71
N LYS A 67 6.04 8.83 5.60
CA LYS A 67 7.32 9.43 5.89
C LYS A 67 7.78 8.98 7.25
N ASP A 68 9.02 8.57 7.34
CA ASP A 68 9.62 8.23 8.62
C ASP A 68 10.89 9.06 8.75
N GLY A 69 10.78 10.16 9.48
CA GLY A 69 11.83 11.17 9.49
C GLY A 69 11.93 11.81 8.12
N ASP A 70 13.09 11.73 7.51
CA ASP A 70 13.33 12.30 6.19
C ASP A 70 13.09 11.31 5.08
N LYS A 71 12.78 10.08 5.40
CA LYS A 71 12.64 9.04 4.39
C LYS A 71 11.20 8.87 3.98
N GLU A 72 10.97 8.76 2.68
CA GLU A 72 9.66 8.38 2.18
C GLU A 72 9.70 6.90 1.88
N LEU A 73 8.75 6.19 2.45
CA LEU A 73 8.72 4.74 2.39
C LEU A 73 7.36 4.26 1.95
N GLU A 74 7.37 3.06 1.43
CA GLU A 74 6.15 2.39 1.03
C GLU A 74 6.27 0.94 1.49
N VAL A 75 5.26 0.44 2.18
CA VAL A 75 5.29 -0.92 2.68
C VAL A 75 4.03 -1.65 2.26
N HIS A 76 4.16 -2.96 2.13
CA HIS A 76 3.03 -3.86 1.89
C HIS A 76 2.87 -4.75 3.11
N ILE A 77 1.64 -4.85 3.59
CA ILE A 77 1.35 -5.59 4.81
C ILE A 77 0.25 -6.60 4.52
N THR A 78 0.47 -7.84 4.93
CA THR A 78 -0.55 -8.88 4.76
C THR A 78 -1.74 -8.61 5.67
N PRO A 79 -2.93 -9.10 5.32
CA PRO A 79 -4.16 -8.75 6.06
C PRO A 79 -4.14 -9.10 7.54
N ASP A 80 -3.38 -10.12 7.92
CA ASP A 80 -3.28 -10.49 9.33
C ASP A 80 -2.13 -9.78 10.04
N GLY A 81 -1.40 -8.92 9.33
CA GLY A 81 -0.31 -8.17 9.92
C GLY A 81 0.96 -8.97 10.13
N SER A 82 1.02 -10.20 9.64
CA SER A 82 2.16 -11.06 9.93
C SER A 82 3.39 -10.74 9.09
N SER A 83 3.23 -10.02 8.00
CA SER A 83 4.35 -9.73 7.11
C SER A 83 4.30 -8.28 6.66
N ILE A 84 5.41 -7.58 6.81
CA ILE A 84 5.58 -6.21 6.31
C ILE A 84 6.80 -6.21 5.42
N THR A 85 6.61 -5.77 4.19
CA THR A 85 7.70 -5.72 3.21
C THR A 85 7.84 -4.31 2.69
N GLU A 86 9.05 -3.77 2.74
CA GLU A 86 9.32 -2.46 2.17
C GLU A 86 9.49 -2.57 0.68
N GLU A 87 8.88 -1.64 -0.01
CA GLU A 87 9.05 -1.52 -1.45
C GLU A 87 10.15 -0.54 -1.73
N LYS A 88 10.95 -0.82 -2.72
CA LYS A 88 12.02 0.11 -3.07
C LYS A 88 11.79 0.77 -4.39
#